data_da98b009f269e289a0a107d4d5a8c3f0
#
_entry.id   da98b009f269e289a0a107d4d5a8c3f0
#
_cell.length_a   1.000
_cell.length_b   1.000
_cell.length_c   1.000
_cell.angle_alpha   90.00
_cell.angle_beta   90.00
_cell.angle_gamma   90.00
#
_symmetry.space_group_name_H-M   'P 1'
#
loop_
_entity.id
_entity.type
_entity.pdbx_description
1 polymer ?
#
loop_
_entity_poly.entity_id
_entity_poly.type
_entity_poly.pdbx_seq_one_letter_code
_entity_poly.pdbx_strand_id
1 'polypeptide(L)'
;MTCHQLGGACDKEFTANNFEEIKDSRSFRELIPIRDYEDLRLYIDLILDGGKDILWPGRPLYYAKSSGTTSGAKFIPITKASMPQHIRAAREALLNYIYLTGNTEVVKGKHIFIQGSPVLENKKGVALGRLSGIVAHYVPSYLQKNRMPSWEANCIEDWEAKVEAIVSETQK
;
A
#
# COMPACT_ATOMS: atom_id res chain seq x y z
N MET A 1 1.69 23.70 7.98
CA MET A 1 2.52 23.64 6.76
C MET A 1 1.92 24.61 5.76
N THR A 2 2.63 25.64 5.36
CA THR A 2 2.15 26.66 4.44
C THR A 2 2.39 26.23 3.00
N CYS A 3 1.55 26.66 2.07
CA CYS A 3 1.59 26.38 0.63
C CYS A 3 2.96 26.64 -0.03
N HIS A 4 3.80 27.46 0.56
CA HIS A 4 5.17 27.76 0.12
C HIS A 4 6.15 26.58 0.25
N GLN A 5 5.81 25.56 1.05
CA GLN A 5 6.65 24.37 1.25
C GLN A 5 6.32 23.24 0.26
N LEU A 6 5.24 23.37 -0.51
CA LEU A 6 4.76 22.37 -1.47
C LEU A 6 5.10 22.76 -2.92
N GLY A 7 6.29 23.28 -3.15
CA GLY A 7 6.91 23.49 -4.47
C GLY A 7 5.96 23.71 -5.65
N GLY A 8 5.37 24.91 -5.76
CA GLY A 8 4.82 25.47 -7.03
C GLY A 8 3.67 24.76 -7.75
N ALA A 9 3.37 23.52 -7.47
CA ALA A 9 2.32 22.72 -8.15
C ALA A 9 1.05 22.53 -7.30
N CYS A 10 0.98 23.23 -6.16
CA CYS A 10 -0.19 23.19 -5.31
C CYS A 10 -1.28 24.06 -5.92
N ASP A 11 -2.30 23.40 -6.47
CA ASP A 11 -3.45 24.08 -7.02
C ASP A 11 -4.10 24.93 -5.91
N LYS A 12 -4.43 26.19 -6.24
CA LYS A 12 -5.09 27.11 -5.30
C LYS A 12 -6.35 26.51 -4.70
N GLU A 13 -7.01 25.62 -5.42
CA GLU A 13 -8.23 24.93 -4.99
C GLU A 13 -7.98 23.88 -3.91
N PHE A 14 -6.83 23.18 -3.92
CA PHE A 14 -6.46 22.23 -2.88
C PHE A 14 -5.94 22.91 -1.61
N THR A 15 -5.30 24.07 -1.76
CA THR A 15 -4.79 24.89 -0.64
C THR A 15 -5.80 25.91 -0.12
N ALA A 16 -6.85 26.20 -0.90
CA ALA A 16 -7.97 27.05 -0.45
C ALA A 16 -8.84 26.38 0.63
N ASN A 17 -8.66 25.09 0.88
CA ASN A 17 -9.24 24.47 2.05
C ASN A 17 -8.48 24.98 3.28
N ASN A 18 -9.10 25.89 4.02
CA ASN A 18 -8.56 26.50 5.22
C ASN A 18 -8.31 25.46 6.32
N PHE A 19 -7.26 24.65 6.18
CA PHE A 19 -6.89 23.62 7.18
C PHE A 19 -6.71 24.22 8.58
N GLU A 20 -6.41 25.52 8.67
CA GLU A 20 -6.29 26.25 9.93
C GLU A 20 -7.64 26.43 10.66
N GLU A 21 -8.75 26.35 9.93
CA GLU A 21 -10.12 26.42 10.47
C GLU A 21 -10.65 25.08 10.98
N ILE A 22 -9.94 23.97 10.69
CA ILE A 22 -10.34 22.63 11.13
C ILE A 22 -10.00 22.45 12.60
N LYS A 23 -11.04 22.42 13.44
CA LYS A 23 -10.93 22.26 14.89
C LYS A 23 -11.35 20.86 15.37
N ASP A 24 -12.21 20.20 14.62
CA ASP A 24 -12.79 18.91 14.96
C ASP A 24 -13.23 18.13 13.71
N SER A 25 -13.79 16.94 13.91
CA SER A 25 -14.27 16.08 12.83
C SER A 25 -15.47 16.63 12.07
N ARG A 26 -16.23 17.56 12.66
CA ARG A 26 -17.36 18.21 12.00
C ARG A 26 -16.87 19.28 11.03
N SER A 27 -16.03 20.19 11.49
CA SER A 27 -15.42 21.23 10.64
C SER A 27 -14.57 20.61 9.53
N PHE A 28 -13.89 19.47 9.79
CA PHE A 28 -13.20 18.71 8.74
C PHE A 28 -14.16 18.28 7.63
N ARG A 29 -15.31 17.68 7.97
CA ARG A 29 -16.29 17.22 6.97
C ARG A 29 -16.98 18.34 6.21
N GLU A 30 -17.13 19.50 6.83
CA GLU A 30 -17.75 20.68 6.21
C GLU A 30 -16.77 21.40 5.27
N LEU A 31 -15.48 21.43 5.59
CA LEU A 31 -14.47 22.18 4.86
C LEU A 31 -13.72 21.36 3.80
N ILE A 32 -13.57 20.04 4.01
CA ILE A 32 -12.81 19.20 3.09
C ILE A 32 -13.77 18.42 2.18
N PRO A 33 -13.77 18.69 0.87
CA PRO A 33 -14.62 17.97 -0.07
C PRO A 33 -14.17 16.52 -0.21
N ILE A 34 -15.14 15.62 -0.43
CA ILE A 34 -14.85 14.23 -0.80
C ILE A 34 -14.25 14.24 -2.20
N ARG A 35 -13.11 13.60 -2.36
CA ARG A 35 -12.38 13.45 -3.61
C ARG A 35 -12.25 11.98 -3.98
N ASP A 36 -12.44 11.68 -5.26
CA ASP A 36 -12.13 10.37 -5.80
C ASP A 36 -10.70 10.30 -6.36
N TYR A 37 -10.35 9.17 -6.98
CA TYR A 37 -9.01 8.99 -7.55
C TYR A 37 -8.76 9.92 -8.74
N GLU A 38 -9.77 10.19 -9.55
CA GLU A 38 -9.64 11.01 -10.75
C GLU A 38 -9.39 12.48 -10.38
N ASP A 39 -10.00 12.95 -9.30
CA ASP A 39 -9.74 14.29 -8.73
C ASP A 39 -8.27 14.46 -8.28
N LEU A 40 -7.64 13.37 -7.84
CA LEU A 40 -6.25 13.36 -7.39
C LEU A 40 -5.26 12.96 -8.47
N ARG A 41 -5.73 12.54 -9.65
CA ARG A 41 -4.93 11.95 -10.70
C ARG A 41 -3.78 12.85 -11.17
N LEU A 42 -4.06 14.13 -11.36
CA LEU A 42 -3.02 15.10 -11.76
C LEU A 42 -1.85 15.12 -10.78
N TYR A 43 -2.13 15.12 -9.49
CA TYR A 43 -1.08 15.11 -8.46
C TYR A 43 -0.31 13.80 -8.42
N ILE A 44 -1.04 12.69 -8.62
CA ILE A 44 -0.41 11.35 -8.67
C ILE A 44 0.50 11.23 -9.90
N ASP A 45 0.08 11.73 -11.05
CA ASP A 45 0.90 11.74 -12.26
C ASP A 45 2.17 12.58 -12.08
N LEU A 46 2.08 13.75 -11.45
CA LEU A 46 3.25 14.56 -11.09
C LEU A 46 4.23 13.82 -10.17
N ILE A 47 3.70 13.06 -9.18
CA ILE A 47 4.52 12.23 -8.30
C ILE A 47 5.19 11.09 -9.08
N LEU A 48 4.45 10.43 -9.98
CA LEU A 48 4.95 9.34 -10.82
C LEU A 48 6.05 9.82 -11.80
N ASP A 49 5.99 11.09 -12.19
CA ASP A 49 7.04 11.73 -13.01
C ASP A 49 8.28 12.16 -12.21
N GLY A 50 8.28 11.88 -10.92
CA GLY A 50 9.41 12.10 -10.02
C GLY A 50 9.29 13.37 -9.17
N GLY A 51 8.14 14.02 -9.16
CA GLY A 51 7.83 15.17 -8.30
C GLY A 51 8.01 14.83 -6.83
N LYS A 52 8.42 15.84 -6.05
CA LYS A 52 8.56 15.76 -4.59
C LYS A 52 7.60 16.74 -3.94
N ASP A 53 7.26 16.48 -2.70
CA ASP A 53 6.49 17.42 -1.88
C ASP A 53 5.12 17.80 -2.49
N ILE A 54 4.49 16.88 -3.25
CA ILE A 54 3.20 17.14 -3.91
C ILE A 54 2.04 16.91 -2.94
N LEU A 55 1.71 15.67 -2.61
CA LEU A 55 0.64 15.33 -1.65
C LEU A 55 1.17 15.07 -0.24
N TRP A 56 2.47 14.79 -0.12
CA TRP A 56 3.15 14.52 1.14
C TRP A 56 4.62 14.94 1.04
N PRO A 57 5.24 15.40 2.15
CA PRO A 57 6.65 15.77 2.14
C PRO A 57 7.58 14.64 1.66
N GLY A 58 8.49 14.97 0.77
CA GLY A 58 9.46 14.06 0.20
C GLY A 58 8.92 13.25 -1.00
N ARG A 59 9.64 12.19 -1.32
CA ARG A 59 9.22 11.19 -2.32
C ARG A 59 8.51 10.02 -1.64
N PRO A 60 7.56 9.36 -2.30
CA PRO A 60 7.02 8.11 -1.79
C PRO A 60 8.11 7.03 -1.73
N LEU A 61 7.92 6.08 -0.82
CA LEU A 61 8.78 4.91 -0.67
C LEU A 61 8.48 3.88 -1.75
N TYR A 62 7.18 3.73 -2.08
CA TYR A 62 6.67 2.82 -3.10
C TYR A 62 5.50 3.44 -3.85
N TYR A 63 5.27 2.91 -5.06
CA TYR A 63 4.00 3.05 -5.77
C TYR A 63 3.26 1.72 -5.71
N ALA A 64 2.11 1.68 -5.04
CA ALA A 64 1.25 0.50 -5.04
C ALA A 64 0.30 0.55 -6.23
N LYS A 65 0.38 -0.46 -7.11
CA LYS A 65 -0.48 -0.60 -8.29
C LYS A 65 -1.74 -1.37 -7.90
N SER A 66 -2.91 -0.79 -8.17
CA SER A 66 -4.19 -1.49 -8.01
C SER A 66 -4.45 -2.44 -9.19
N SER A 67 -5.36 -3.41 -9.00
CA SER A 67 -5.75 -4.36 -10.06
C SER A 67 -6.60 -3.74 -11.19
N GLY A 68 -7.04 -2.48 -11.05
CA GLY A 68 -7.84 -1.67 -11.97
C GLY A 68 -8.50 -2.40 -13.14
N THR A 69 -9.80 -2.70 -13.01
CA THR A 69 -10.51 -3.49 -14.03
C THR A 69 -11.18 -2.63 -15.11
N THR A 70 -11.55 -1.38 -14.81
CA THR A 70 -12.37 -0.55 -15.69
C THR A 70 -11.70 0.74 -16.18
N SER A 71 -10.81 1.34 -15.39
CA SER A 71 -10.17 2.64 -15.71
C SER A 71 -8.64 2.58 -15.79
N GLY A 72 -8.08 1.37 -15.97
CA GLY A 72 -6.63 1.16 -15.96
C GLY A 72 -6.04 1.03 -14.55
N ALA A 73 -4.74 0.83 -14.48
CA ALA A 73 -4.04 0.69 -13.21
C ALA A 73 -4.00 2.03 -12.47
N LYS A 74 -4.49 2.05 -11.24
CA LYS A 74 -4.35 3.19 -10.34
C LYS A 74 -3.10 3.02 -9.50
N PHE A 75 -2.37 4.11 -9.29
CA PHE A 75 -1.15 4.12 -8.49
C PHE A 75 -1.38 4.87 -7.19
N ILE A 76 -1.05 4.24 -6.08
CA ILE A 76 -1.19 4.82 -4.75
C ILE A 76 0.20 5.06 -4.19
N PRO A 77 0.62 6.32 -3.99
CA PRO A 77 1.90 6.62 -3.36
C PRO A 77 1.91 6.17 -1.91
N ILE A 78 2.87 5.35 -1.54
CA ILE A 78 3.08 4.92 -0.15
C ILE A 78 4.29 5.64 0.41
N THR A 79 4.06 6.45 1.42
CA THR A 79 5.11 7.25 2.05
C THR A 79 5.85 6.46 3.13
N LYS A 80 7.03 6.97 3.51
CA LYS A 80 7.77 6.43 4.66
C LYS A 80 6.96 6.53 5.97
N ALA A 81 6.10 7.54 6.08
CA ALA A 81 5.24 7.73 7.24
C ALA A 81 4.02 6.79 7.26
N SER A 82 3.46 6.45 6.07
CA SER A 82 2.28 5.57 5.98
C SER A 82 2.63 4.07 6.06
N MET A 83 3.82 3.66 5.62
CA MET A 83 4.19 2.24 5.57
C MET A 83 4.10 1.52 6.93
N PRO A 84 4.57 2.08 8.06
CA PRO A 84 4.39 1.45 9.36
C PRO A 84 2.93 1.20 9.74
N GLN A 85 2.00 2.03 9.28
CA GLN A 85 0.57 1.88 9.57
C GLN A 85 -0.03 0.68 8.83
N HIS A 86 0.40 0.41 7.59
CA HIS A 86 -0.01 -0.79 6.85
C HIS A 86 0.41 -2.06 7.57
N ILE A 87 1.66 -2.11 8.06
CA ILE A 87 2.18 -3.27 8.80
C ILE A 87 1.46 -3.42 10.15
N ARG A 88 1.25 -2.31 10.84
CA ARG A 88 0.54 -2.28 12.11
C ARG A 88 -0.89 -2.79 11.96
N ALA A 89 -1.63 -2.33 10.96
CA ALA A 89 -3.01 -2.76 10.71
C ALA A 89 -3.10 -4.27 10.48
N ALA A 90 -2.21 -4.85 9.69
CA ALA A 90 -2.16 -6.30 9.47
C ALA A 90 -1.88 -7.08 10.76
N ARG A 91 -0.91 -6.61 11.57
CA ARG A 91 -0.60 -7.21 12.87
C ARG A 91 -1.78 -7.12 13.84
N GLU A 92 -2.41 -5.97 13.94
CA GLU A 92 -3.54 -5.75 14.84
C GLU A 92 -4.75 -6.59 14.44
N ALA A 93 -5.00 -6.81 13.16
CA ALA A 93 -6.05 -7.72 12.69
C ALA A 93 -5.82 -9.15 13.21
N LEU A 94 -4.59 -9.67 13.12
CA LEU A 94 -4.24 -10.99 13.65
C LEU A 94 -4.37 -11.05 15.18
N LEU A 95 -3.85 -10.05 15.88
CA LEU A 95 -3.94 -10.00 17.34
C LEU A 95 -5.40 -9.90 17.84
N ASN A 96 -6.23 -9.14 17.14
CA ASN A 96 -7.65 -9.03 17.44
C ASN A 96 -8.39 -10.37 17.23
N TYR A 97 -8.06 -11.10 16.15
CA TYR A 97 -8.58 -12.45 15.96
C TYR A 97 -8.22 -13.38 17.14
N ILE A 98 -6.95 -13.40 17.55
CA ILE A 98 -6.49 -14.20 18.70
C ILE A 98 -7.21 -13.78 19.99
N TYR A 99 -7.35 -12.48 20.21
CA TYR A 99 -8.04 -11.94 21.39
C TYR A 99 -9.50 -12.38 21.44
N LEU A 100 -10.22 -12.29 20.33
CA LEU A 100 -11.65 -12.63 20.26
C LEU A 100 -11.92 -14.13 20.32
N THR A 101 -11.02 -14.96 19.78
CA THR A 101 -11.25 -16.40 19.67
C THR A 101 -10.50 -17.23 20.70
N GLY A 102 -9.50 -16.67 21.37
CA GLY A 102 -8.54 -17.41 22.20
C GLY A 102 -7.62 -18.35 21.40
N ASN A 103 -7.73 -18.36 20.06
CA ASN A 103 -6.99 -19.31 19.22
C ASN A 103 -5.57 -18.80 18.92
N THR A 104 -4.60 -19.28 19.70
CA THR A 104 -3.17 -19.00 19.48
C THR A 104 -2.52 -19.96 18.48
N GLU A 105 -3.18 -21.07 18.12
CA GLU A 105 -2.63 -22.05 17.16
C GLU A 105 -2.50 -21.48 15.75
N VAL A 106 -3.28 -20.43 15.43
CA VAL A 106 -3.22 -19.72 14.14
C VAL A 106 -1.81 -19.26 13.78
N VAL A 107 -0.94 -18.97 14.74
CA VAL A 107 0.45 -18.52 14.46
C VAL A 107 1.46 -19.67 14.43
N LYS A 108 1.07 -20.90 14.79
CA LYS A 108 1.95 -22.07 14.84
C LYS A 108 1.93 -22.90 13.56
N GLY A 109 0.80 -22.89 12.85
CA GLY A 109 0.59 -23.68 11.63
C GLY A 109 1.17 -23.01 10.38
N LYS A 110 1.00 -23.70 9.25
CA LYS A 110 1.33 -23.12 7.93
C LYS A 110 0.30 -22.08 7.53
N HIS A 111 0.78 -20.94 7.02
CA HIS A 111 -0.05 -19.84 6.54
C HIS A 111 -0.03 -19.79 5.03
N ILE A 112 -1.17 -20.01 4.40
CA ILE A 112 -1.29 -19.83 2.94
C ILE A 112 -1.65 -18.38 2.64
N PHE A 113 -0.76 -17.69 1.93
CA PHE A 113 -0.94 -16.28 1.57
C PHE A 113 -0.78 -16.09 0.06
N ILE A 114 -1.90 -16.16 -0.66
CA ILE A 114 -1.91 -15.92 -2.10
C ILE A 114 -1.85 -14.42 -2.34
N GLN A 115 -0.76 -13.97 -2.93
CA GLN A 115 -0.49 -12.54 -3.10
C GLN A 115 0.03 -12.21 -4.51
N GLY A 116 0.05 -10.92 -4.83
CA GLY A 116 0.77 -10.44 -6.01
C GLY A 116 2.28 -10.73 -5.91
N SER A 117 2.95 -10.78 -7.06
CA SER A 117 4.40 -10.99 -7.10
C SER A 117 5.12 -10.01 -6.20
N PRO A 118 6.09 -10.47 -5.37
CA PRO A 118 6.95 -9.59 -4.58
C PRO A 118 8.04 -8.93 -5.42
N VAL A 119 8.19 -9.30 -6.69
CA VAL A 119 9.10 -8.62 -7.62
C VAL A 119 8.61 -7.21 -7.86
N LEU A 120 9.49 -6.23 -7.64
CA LEU A 120 9.16 -4.82 -7.77
C LEU A 120 9.82 -4.24 -9.01
N GLU A 121 9.04 -3.51 -9.79
CA GLU A 121 9.52 -2.67 -10.86
C GLU A 121 10.16 -1.39 -10.31
N ASN A 122 10.87 -0.62 -11.15
CA ASN A 122 11.39 0.69 -10.78
C ASN A 122 10.78 1.76 -11.69
N LYS A 123 10.21 2.79 -11.09
CA LYS A 123 9.70 3.96 -11.81
C LYS A 123 10.32 5.24 -11.24
N LYS A 124 11.18 5.89 -12.02
CA LYS A 124 11.87 7.14 -11.63
C LYS A 124 12.61 7.03 -10.28
N GLY A 125 13.18 5.87 -9.98
CA GLY A 125 13.92 5.63 -8.74
C GLY A 125 13.07 5.23 -7.54
N VAL A 126 11.77 5.00 -7.73
CA VAL A 126 10.84 4.51 -6.69
C VAL A 126 10.36 3.11 -7.08
N ALA A 127 10.38 2.19 -6.12
CA ALA A 127 9.92 0.83 -6.34
C ALA A 127 8.40 0.78 -6.53
N LEU A 128 7.94 -0.02 -7.49
CA LEU A 128 6.55 -0.14 -7.90
C LEU A 128 6.13 -1.59 -7.91
N GLY A 129 4.96 -1.89 -7.35
CA GLY A 129 4.40 -3.23 -7.34
C GLY A 129 2.98 -3.27 -6.80
N ARG A 130 2.40 -4.47 -6.67
CA ARG A 130 1.13 -4.63 -5.97
C ARG A 130 1.34 -4.45 -4.46
N LEU A 131 0.37 -3.87 -3.75
CA LEU A 131 0.51 -3.62 -2.31
C LEU A 131 0.86 -4.90 -1.53
N SER A 132 0.20 -6.02 -1.84
CA SER A 132 0.48 -7.31 -1.20
C SER A 132 1.91 -7.82 -1.45
N GLY A 133 2.45 -7.57 -2.66
CA GLY A 133 3.84 -7.86 -2.99
C GLY A 133 4.81 -6.97 -2.23
N ILE A 134 4.52 -5.67 -2.11
CA ILE A 134 5.32 -4.72 -1.32
C ILE A 134 5.34 -5.14 0.16
N VAL A 135 4.18 -5.43 0.75
CA VAL A 135 4.06 -5.85 2.16
C VAL A 135 4.79 -7.16 2.43
N ALA A 136 4.93 -8.03 1.44
CA ALA A 136 5.68 -9.28 1.57
C ALA A 136 7.11 -9.09 2.06
N HIS A 137 7.77 -7.98 1.68
CA HIS A 137 9.12 -7.63 2.11
C HIS A 137 9.22 -7.26 3.60
N TYR A 138 8.09 -7.01 4.25
CA TYR A 138 8.01 -6.58 5.65
C TYR A 138 7.52 -7.67 6.59
N VAL A 139 7.26 -8.87 6.07
CA VAL A 139 6.84 -10.00 6.92
C VAL A 139 8.01 -10.42 7.80
N PRO A 140 7.84 -10.48 9.13
CA PRO A 140 8.90 -10.90 10.04
C PRO A 140 9.43 -12.30 9.73
N SER A 141 10.72 -12.53 9.90
CA SER A 141 11.39 -13.78 9.54
C SER A 141 10.82 -15.01 10.25
N TYR A 142 10.32 -14.84 11.48
CA TYR A 142 9.69 -15.93 12.23
C TYR A 142 8.35 -16.39 11.64
N LEU A 143 7.61 -15.49 10.96
CA LEU A 143 6.39 -15.85 10.23
C LEU A 143 6.69 -16.38 8.82
N GLN A 144 7.81 -16.01 8.23
CA GLN A 144 8.18 -16.48 6.89
C GLN A 144 8.41 -17.99 6.82
N LYS A 145 8.91 -18.60 7.90
CA LYS A 145 9.17 -20.05 7.96
C LYS A 145 7.91 -20.91 7.78
N ASN A 146 6.77 -20.38 8.21
CA ASN A 146 5.49 -21.09 8.13
C ASN A 146 4.61 -20.60 6.97
N ARG A 147 5.17 -19.74 6.12
CA ARG A 147 4.41 -19.12 5.04
C ARG A 147 4.48 -19.99 3.77
N MET A 148 3.31 -20.13 3.16
CA MET A 148 3.14 -20.76 1.85
C MET A 148 2.35 -19.83 0.92
N PRO A 149 2.54 -19.84 -0.39
CA PRO A 149 3.64 -20.53 -1.06
C PRO A 149 5.00 -19.90 -0.74
N SER A 150 6.07 -20.57 -1.17
CA SER A 150 7.45 -20.06 -1.04
C SER A 150 7.63 -18.69 -1.70
N TRP A 151 8.74 -18.02 -1.39
CA TRP A 151 9.10 -16.77 -2.06
C TRP A 151 9.26 -16.98 -3.56
N GLU A 152 9.92 -18.06 -3.94
CA GLU A 152 10.19 -18.46 -5.31
C GLU A 152 8.90 -18.66 -6.10
N ALA A 153 7.95 -19.42 -5.56
CA ALA A 153 6.64 -19.59 -6.17
C ALA A 153 5.87 -18.27 -6.31
N ASN A 154 5.97 -17.38 -5.32
CA ASN A 154 5.35 -16.07 -5.41
C ASN A 154 5.97 -15.15 -6.48
N CYS A 155 7.25 -15.34 -6.83
CA CYS A 155 7.93 -14.60 -7.89
C CYS A 155 7.57 -15.06 -9.30
N ILE A 156 6.94 -16.21 -9.49
CA ILE A 156 6.51 -16.68 -10.80
C ILE A 156 5.50 -15.70 -11.39
N GLU A 157 5.77 -15.20 -12.59
CA GLU A 157 4.91 -14.24 -13.27
C GLU A 157 3.75 -14.90 -14.00
N ASP A 158 4.03 -16.03 -14.68
CA ASP A 158 3.01 -16.80 -15.36
C ASP A 158 2.02 -17.39 -14.35
N TRP A 159 0.73 -17.16 -14.59
CA TRP A 159 -0.31 -17.50 -13.63
C TRP A 159 -0.51 -19.01 -13.50
N GLU A 160 -0.48 -19.75 -14.60
CA GLU A 160 -0.69 -21.21 -14.61
C GLU A 160 0.45 -21.91 -13.91
N ALA A 161 1.70 -21.58 -14.30
CA ALA A 161 2.90 -22.09 -13.62
C ALA A 161 2.93 -21.74 -12.13
N LYS A 162 2.47 -20.55 -11.76
CA LYS A 162 2.37 -20.14 -10.36
C LYS A 162 1.37 -20.99 -9.58
N VAL A 163 0.19 -21.24 -10.15
CA VAL A 163 -0.83 -22.09 -9.52
C VAL A 163 -0.30 -23.53 -9.35
N GLU A 164 0.35 -24.09 -10.35
CA GLU A 164 0.96 -25.43 -10.26
C GLU A 164 2.01 -25.49 -9.13
N ALA A 165 2.88 -24.49 -9.04
CA ALA A 165 3.87 -24.40 -7.96
C ALA A 165 3.21 -24.32 -6.58
N ILE A 166 2.16 -23.49 -6.43
CA ILE A 166 1.39 -23.37 -5.18
C ILE A 166 0.77 -24.70 -4.79
N VAL A 167 0.10 -25.38 -5.74
CA VAL A 167 -0.52 -26.68 -5.49
C VAL A 167 0.54 -27.71 -5.07
N SER A 168 1.66 -27.78 -5.78
CA SER A 168 2.76 -28.71 -5.45
C SER A 168 3.34 -28.48 -4.05
N GLU A 169 3.46 -27.22 -3.61
CA GLU A 169 3.98 -26.90 -2.28
C GLU A 169 2.96 -27.15 -1.16
N THR A 170 1.66 -26.96 -1.43
CA THR A 170 0.62 -27.06 -0.41
C THR A 170 0.08 -28.48 -0.19
N GLN A 171 0.38 -29.42 -1.08
CA GLN A 171 0.02 -30.84 -0.92
C GLN A 171 1.00 -31.65 -0.04
N LYS A 172 2.10 -31.03 0.40
CA LYS A 172 3.11 -31.61 1.30
C LYS A 172 2.82 -31.24 2.75
#